data_cfbb41615ed603b2941bb355d6b08371
#
_entry.id   cfbb41615ed603b2941bb355d6b08371
#
_cell.length_a   1.000
_cell.length_b   1.000
_cell.length_c   1.000
_cell.angle_alpha   90.00
_cell.angle_beta   90.00
_cell.angle_gamma   90.00
#
_symmetry.space_group_name_H-M   'P 1'
#
loop_
_entity.id
_entity.type
_entity.pdbx_description
1 polymer ?
#
loop_
_entity_poly.entity_id
_entity_poly.type
_entity_poly.pdbx_seq_one_letter_code
_entity_poly.pdbx_strand_id
1 'polypeptide(L)'
;LRAWATVDFLVIDDVGLGQVRKHDNEPTAAHTLYNLIDRRHGKTSTALTSNIKFTAWGRYLGDVHLAVATLDRLAMNAIRIDIDGPSYRQHVAEERAKKQRRPPSAATPTPSRTAKP
;
A
#
# COMPACT_ATOMS: atom_id res chain seq x y z
N LEU A 1 11.40 14.68 11.31
CA LEU A 1 12.27 14.16 10.25
C LEU A 1 13.57 13.53 10.76
N ARG A 2 14.22 14.12 11.78
CA ARG A 2 15.48 13.59 12.33
C ARG A 2 15.35 12.16 12.81
N ALA A 3 14.28 11.83 13.55
CA ALA A 3 14.07 10.49 14.11
C ALA A 3 13.97 9.42 12.99
N TRP A 4 13.28 9.72 11.90
CA TRP A 4 13.13 8.78 10.77
C TRP A 4 14.40 8.67 9.92
N ALA A 5 15.19 9.72 9.85
CA ALA A 5 16.44 9.71 9.11
C ALA A 5 17.52 8.83 9.75
N THR A 6 17.43 8.55 11.06
CA THR A 6 18.48 7.86 11.85
C THR A 6 18.17 6.43 12.23
N VAL A 7 16.92 5.96 12.06
CA VAL A 7 16.57 4.56 12.35
C VAL A 7 17.25 3.60 11.36
N ASP A 8 17.67 2.44 11.82
CA ASP A 8 18.39 1.45 11.01
C ASP A 8 17.55 0.95 9.83
N PHE A 9 16.27 0.74 10.05
CA PHE A 9 15.33 0.29 9.04
C PHE A 9 14.05 1.13 9.08
N LEU A 10 13.67 1.70 7.95
CA LEU A 10 12.45 2.49 7.78
C LEU A 10 11.55 1.87 6.71
N VAL A 11 10.27 1.76 7.00
CA VAL A 11 9.25 1.40 6.02
C VAL A 11 8.40 2.62 5.69
N ILE A 12 8.33 2.97 4.41
CA ILE A 12 7.45 4.01 3.88
C ILE A 12 6.37 3.29 3.06
N ASP A 13 5.17 3.23 3.61
CA ASP A 13 4.09 2.44 3.01
C ASP A 13 3.14 3.30 2.20
N ASP A 14 2.60 2.73 1.13
CA ASP A 14 1.53 3.30 0.31
C ASP A 14 1.84 4.67 -0.32
N VAL A 15 3.04 4.88 -0.84
CA VAL A 15 3.33 6.07 -1.66
C VAL A 15 2.45 6.06 -2.90
N GLY A 16 1.66 7.12 -3.06
CA GLY A 16 0.68 7.24 -4.15
C GLY A 16 -0.77 7.20 -3.68
N LEU A 17 -1.02 6.92 -2.40
CA LEU A 17 -2.35 7.03 -1.81
C LEU A 17 -2.64 8.46 -1.32
N GLY A 18 -3.86 8.91 -1.61
CA GLY A 18 -4.34 10.23 -1.22
C GLY A 18 -3.81 11.36 -2.12
N GLN A 19 -4.04 12.58 -1.69
CA GLN A 19 -3.59 13.78 -2.39
C GLN A 19 -2.49 14.47 -1.59
N VAL A 20 -1.41 14.81 -2.28
CA VAL A 20 -0.37 15.68 -1.72
C VAL A 20 -0.87 17.13 -1.80
N ARG A 21 -1.22 17.71 -0.65
CA ARG A 21 -1.62 19.12 -0.57
C ARG A 21 -0.39 20.01 -0.52
N LYS A 22 -0.39 21.07 -1.32
CA LYS A 22 0.61 22.14 -1.23
C LYS A 22 0.12 23.16 -0.17
N HIS A 23 0.96 23.44 0.80
CA HIS A 23 0.82 24.59 1.69
C HIS A 23 1.86 25.62 1.29
N ASP A 24 1.45 26.89 1.19
CA ASP A 24 2.29 27.96 0.61
C ASP A 24 3.56 28.28 1.43
N ASN A 25 3.62 27.88 2.70
CA ASN A 25 4.71 28.25 3.61
C ASN A 25 5.46 27.06 4.25
N GLU A 26 5.20 25.83 3.81
CA GLU A 26 5.87 24.64 4.34
C GLU A 26 6.59 23.87 3.24
N PRO A 27 7.66 23.12 3.56
CA PRO A 27 8.25 22.17 2.62
C PRO A 27 7.15 21.23 2.10
N THR A 28 7.03 21.11 0.79
CA THR A 28 6.05 20.19 0.21
C THR A 28 6.35 18.76 0.65
N ALA A 29 5.33 17.88 0.62
CA ALA A 29 5.53 16.46 0.89
C ALA A 29 6.60 15.85 -0.03
N ALA A 30 6.74 16.36 -1.27
CA ALA A 30 7.79 15.98 -2.18
C ALA A 30 9.19 16.33 -1.65
N HIS A 31 9.40 17.53 -1.12
CA HIS A 31 10.67 17.92 -0.50
C HIS A 31 10.96 17.11 0.75
N THR A 32 9.95 16.85 1.56
CA THR A 32 10.09 16.05 2.78
C THR A 32 10.51 14.62 2.45
N LEU A 33 9.87 14.00 1.47
CA LEU A 33 10.21 12.65 1.00
C LEU A 33 11.62 12.62 0.42
N TYR A 34 11.96 13.57 -0.47
CA TYR A 34 13.29 13.68 -1.05
C TYR A 34 14.37 13.81 0.02
N ASN A 35 14.20 14.74 0.96
CA ASN A 35 15.16 14.97 2.04
C ASN A 35 15.33 13.74 2.94
N LEU A 36 14.26 13.01 3.19
CA LEU A 36 14.32 11.79 3.99
C LEU A 36 15.11 10.69 3.25
N ILE A 37 14.80 10.45 2.00
CA ILE A 37 15.50 9.45 1.16
C ILE A 37 16.97 9.84 0.98
N ASP A 38 17.26 11.10 0.69
CA ASP A 38 18.63 11.60 0.51
C ASP A 38 19.48 11.42 1.77
N ARG A 39 18.94 11.73 2.94
CA ARG A 39 19.65 11.55 4.22
C ARG A 39 19.94 10.09 4.55
N ARG A 40 19.08 9.19 4.13
CA ARG A 40 19.20 7.75 4.38
C ARG A 40 20.03 7.03 3.33
N HIS A 41 20.18 7.63 2.16
CA HIS A 41 20.88 7.02 1.03
C HIS A 41 22.31 6.60 1.39
N GLY A 42 22.63 5.32 1.15
CA GLY A 42 23.94 4.75 1.44
C GLY A 42 24.32 4.61 2.92
N LYS A 43 23.40 4.88 3.85
CA LYS A 43 23.66 4.83 5.29
C LYS A 43 22.80 3.82 6.04
N THR A 44 21.53 3.77 5.73
CA THR A 44 20.52 2.96 6.43
C THR A 44 19.57 2.31 5.43
N SER A 45 18.88 1.26 5.89
CA SER A 45 17.96 0.50 5.02
C SER A 45 16.58 1.12 4.98
N THR A 46 16.01 1.21 3.78
CA THR A 46 14.65 1.72 3.56
C THR A 46 13.88 0.75 2.68
N ALA A 47 12.68 0.36 3.12
CA ALA A 47 11.69 -0.30 2.29
C ALA A 47 10.59 0.68 1.93
N LEU A 48 10.11 0.64 0.70
CA LEU A 48 9.07 1.52 0.23
C LEU A 48 8.05 0.72 -0.58
N THR A 49 6.77 0.94 -0.32
CA THR A 49 5.71 0.42 -1.16
C THR A 49 5.01 1.54 -1.91
N SER A 50 4.57 1.27 -3.12
CA SER A 50 3.85 2.22 -3.95
C SER A 50 2.76 1.52 -4.74
N ASN A 51 1.61 2.15 -4.83
CA ASN A 51 0.50 1.69 -5.67
C ASN A 51 0.44 2.39 -7.02
N ILE A 52 1.39 3.29 -7.30
CA ILE A 52 1.52 3.98 -8.58
C ILE A 52 2.85 3.66 -9.24
N LYS A 53 2.85 3.69 -10.57
CA LYS A 53 4.09 3.51 -11.35
C LYS A 53 5.04 4.68 -11.13
N PHE A 54 6.34 4.44 -11.23
CA PHE A 54 7.37 5.48 -11.11
C PHE A 54 7.15 6.66 -12.05
N THR A 55 6.63 6.40 -13.25
CA THR A 55 6.28 7.45 -14.24
C THR A 55 5.19 8.41 -13.75
N ALA A 56 4.37 8.00 -12.78
CA ALA A 56 3.31 8.83 -12.20
C ALA A 56 3.76 9.62 -10.96
N TRP A 57 4.96 9.39 -10.45
CA TRP A 57 5.44 10.05 -9.24
C TRP A 57 5.58 11.57 -9.40
N GLY A 58 6.00 12.04 -10.57
CA GLY A 58 6.09 13.47 -10.84
C GLY A 58 4.75 14.20 -10.68
N ARG A 59 3.69 13.60 -11.21
CA ARG A 59 2.32 14.13 -11.07
C ARG A 59 1.83 14.04 -9.62
N TYR A 60 2.05 12.91 -8.97
CA TYR A 60 1.61 12.68 -7.60
C TYR A 60 2.27 13.65 -6.61
N LEU A 61 3.58 13.81 -6.69
CA LEU A 61 4.33 14.71 -5.82
C LEU A 61 4.19 16.19 -6.22
N GLY A 62 3.71 16.48 -7.44
CA GLY A 62 3.57 17.84 -7.94
C GLY A 62 4.89 18.52 -8.30
N ASP A 63 5.97 17.75 -8.37
CA ASP A 63 7.30 18.23 -8.77
C ASP A 63 8.05 17.09 -9.48
N VAL A 64 8.21 17.26 -10.80
CA VAL A 64 8.85 16.23 -11.64
C VAL A 64 10.35 16.10 -11.32
N HIS A 65 11.03 17.21 -11.05
CA HIS A 65 12.47 17.20 -10.78
C HIS A 65 12.78 16.51 -9.45
N LEU A 66 12.01 16.80 -8.40
CA LEU A 66 12.16 16.13 -7.12
C LEU A 66 11.77 14.64 -7.20
N ALA A 67 10.75 14.30 -8.00
CA ALA A 67 10.38 12.92 -8.22
C ALA A 67 11.50 12.13 -8.89
N VAL A 68 12.09 12.67 -9.95
CA VAL A 68 13.25 12.04 -10.64
C VAL A 68 14.43 11.88 -9.68
N ALA A 69 14.79 12.93 -8.94
CA ALA A 69 15.89 12.88 -7.99
C ALA A 69 15.65 11.85 -6.86
N THR A 70 14.43 11.73 -6.39
CA THR A 70 14.04 10.73 -5.39
C THR A 70 14.15 9.31 -5.95
N LEU A 71 13.63 9.10 -7.16
CA LEU A 71 13.68 7.80 -7.83
C LEU A 71 15.11 7.37 -8.17
N ASP A 72 15.96 8.29 -8.58
CA ASP A 72 17.37 7.99 -8.84
C ASP A 72 18.07 7.46 -7.59
N ARG A 73 17.80 8.05 -6.43
CA ARG A 73 18.35 7.57 -5.16
C ARG A 73 17.78 6.23 -4.73
N LEU A 74 16.49 6.02 -4.94
CA LEU A 74 15.83 4.74 -4.64
C LEU A 74 16.31 3.63 -5.59
N ALA A 75 16.56 3.94 -6.85
CA ALA A 75 16.99 2.96 -7.85
C ALA A 75 18.44 2.51 -7.67
N MET A 76 19.30 3.34 -7.08
CA MET A 76 20.68 2.98 -6.79
C MET A 76 20.73 1.91 -5.68
N ASN A 77 21.09 0.69 -6.02
CA ASN A 77 21.20 -0.46 -5.10
C ASN A 77 19.85 -0.97 -4.54
N ALA A 78 18.74 -0.65 -5.20
CA ALA A 78 17.44 -1.14 -4.76
C ALA A 78 17.13 -2.53 -5.30
N ILE A 79 16.48 -3.34 -4.48
CA ILE A 79 15.77 -4.55 -4.93
C ILE A 79 14.35 -4.11 -5.28
N ARG A 80 14.01 -4.12 -6.56
CA ARG A 80 12.67 -3.78 -7.03
C ARG A 80 11.84 -5.05 -7.17
N ILE A 81 10.65 -5.02 -6.59
CA ILE A 81 9.66 -6.09 -6.69
C ILE A 81 8.38 -5.49 -7.29
N ASP A 82 8.02 -5.94 -8.49
CA ASP A 82 6.75 -5.59 -9.12
C ASP A 82 5.74 -6.71 -8.85
N ILE A 83 4.60 -6.35 -8.23
CA ILE A 83 3.55 -7.30 -7.87
C ILE A 83 2.33 -6.98 -8.73
N ASP A 84 2.02 -7.87 -9.67
CA ASP A 84 0.83 -7.83 -10.48
C ASP A 84 -0.14 -8.92 -10.04
N GLY A 85 -1.43 -8.56 -9.95
CA GLY A 85 -2.46 -9.52 -9.60
C GLY A 85 -3.69 -8.88 -8.99
N PRO A 86 -4.76 -9.67 -8.79
CA PRO A 86 -5.97 -9.20 -8.14
C PRO A 86 -5.69 -8.85 -6.67
N SER A 87 -6.42 -7.86 -6.16
CA SER A 87 -6.32 -7.45 -4.76
C SER A 87 -6.78 -8.58 -3.83
N TYR A 88 -5.94 -8.98 -2.89
CA TYR A 88 -6.31 -9.95 -1.86
C TYR A 88 -7.52 -9.49 -1.03
N ARG A 89 -7.62 -8.20 -0.71
CA ARG A 89 -8.77 -7.64 0.02
C ARG A 89 -10.07 -7.79 -0.76
N GLN A 90 -10.01 -7.58 -2.08
CA GLN A 90 -11.16 -7.78 -2.96
C GLN A 90 -11.55 -9.26 -3.02
N HIS A 91 -10.59 -10.16 -3.18
CA HIS A 91 -10.82 -11.60 -3.15
C HIS A 91 -11.51 -12.05 -1.84
N VAL A 92 -11.01 -11.60 -0.68
CA VAL A 92 -11.61 -11.91 0.62
C VAL A 92 -13.04 -11.36 0.73
N ALA A 93 -13.30 -10.15 0.23
CA ALA A 93 -14.63 -9.56 0.24
C ALA A 93 -15.60 -10.35 -0.63
N GLU A 94 -15.19 -10.79 -1.80
CA GLU A 94 -15.98 -11.64 -2.70
C GLU A 94 -16.30 -13.01 -2.05
N GLU A 95 -15.32 -13.65 -1.43
CA GLU A 95 -15.52 -14.93 -0.72
C GLU A 95 -16.50 -14.78 0.43
N ARG A 96 -16.43 -13.69 1.20
CA ARG A 96 -17.41 -13.41 2.28
C ARG A 96 -18.81 -13.20 1.72
N ALA A 97 -18.94 -12.45 0.62
CA ALA A 97 -20.23 -12.23 -0.04
C ALA A 97 -20.85 -13.54 -0.58
N LYS A 98 -20.03 -14.43 -1.16
CA LYS A 98 -20.47 -15.76 -1.61
C LYS A 98 -20.98 -16.62 -0.44
N LYS A 99 -20.28 -16.60 0.71
CA LYS A 99 -20.70 -17.34 1.91
C LYS A 99 -22.03 -16.82 2.47
N GLN A 100 -22.26 -15.51 2.45
CA GLN A 100 -23.52 -14.91 2.92
C GLN A 100 -24.70 -15.19 1.99
N ARG A 101 -24.47 -15.38 0.70
CA ARG A 101 -25.51 -15.71 -0.28
C ARG A 101 -25.90 -17.20 -0.32
N ARG A 102 -25.16 -18.05 0.37
CA ARG A 102 -25.52 -19.47 0.47
C ARG A 102 -26.75 -19.60 1.35
N PRO A 103 -27.92 -20.10 0.84
CA PRO A 103 -29.11 -20.27 1.66
C PRO A 103 -28.81 -21.24 2.81
N PRO A 104 -29.45 -21.07 3.98
CA PRO A 104 -29.27 -22.02 5.05
C PRO A 104 -29.63 -23.41 4.51
N SER A 105 -28.73 -24.35 4.74
CA SER A 105 -28.96 -25.76 4.40
C SER A 105 -30.33 -26.17 4.91
N ALA A 106 -31.21 -26.64 4.04
CA ALA A 106 -32.50 -27.13 4.40
C ALA A 106 -32.34 -28.14 5.55
N ALA A 107 -32.96 -27.83 6.68
CA ALA A 107 -32.99 -28.73 7.81
C ALA A 107 -33.56 -30.07 7.32
N THR A 108 -32.82 -31.12 7.57
CA THR A 108 -33.24 -32.50 7.31
C THR A 108 -34.60 -32.70 7.99
N PRO A 109 -35.67 -33.15 7.30
CA PRO A 109 -36.93 -33.40 7.96
C PRO A 109 -36.72 -34.55 8.94
N THR A 110 -37.01 -34.28 10.18
CA THR A 110 -37.06 -35.30 11.24
C THR A 110 -38.09 -36.36 10.83
N PRO A 111 -37.75 -37.65 10.78
CA PRO A 111 -38.74 -38.64 10.47
C PRO A 111 -39.79 -38.64 11.59
N SER A 112 -41.04 -38.39 11.24
CA SER A 112 -42.17 -38.50 12.15
C SER A 112 -42.27 -39.95 12.59
N ARG A 113 -42.04 -40.14 13.87
CA ARG A 113 -42.26 -41.42 14.52
C ARG A 113 -43.77 -41.64 14.60
N THR A 114 -44.34 -42.38 13.65
CA THR A 114 -45.71 -42.91 13.76
C THR A 114 -45.75 -43.81 14.94
N ALA A 115 -46.43 -43.38 16.01
CA ALA A 115 -46.83 -44.27 17.11
C ALA A 115 -47.87 -45.18 16.56
N LYS A 116 -47.63 -46.48 16.60
CA LYS A 116 -48.61 -47.52 16.38
C LYS A 116 -49.38 -47.72 17.69
N PRO A 117 -50.72 -47.88 17.66
CA PRO A 117 -51.49 -48.17 18.83
C PRO A 117 -51.20 -49.56 19.38
#